data_840b70a97cd63fb7d4471219b96729c2
#
_entry.id   840b70a97cd63fb7d4471219b96729c2
#
_cell.length_a   1.000
_cell.length_b   1.000
_cell.length_c   1.000
_cell.angle_alpha   90.00
_cell.angle_beta   90.00
_cell.angle_gamma   90.00
#
_symmetry.space_group_name_H-M   'P 1'
#
loop_
_entity.id
_entity.type
_entity.pdbx_description
1 polymer ?
#
loop_
_entity_poly.entity_id
_entity_poly.type
_entity_poly.pdbx_seq_one_letter_code
_entity_poly.pdbx_strand_id
1 'polypeptide(L)'
;LRHVPLRFLPLRKLPALALPFACMAISATASAAQPQPAPAIALNQLGFLPGAAKVAVVPDGAARSFAIVKAGTDTVVLDGALAPAAAAPESGDRVRLATFTALATPGRYQVRVAGLPDSPPFDVGPGVFQAVNAASIKAFYFNRTAIPLEERHAGIFKRPAGHPDTRVLVHASAASPARPAGTVIASPKGWYDAGDYNKYIVNSGITTYTLLAAWEDFPALFKAQNLGIPESGNALPDLLDEALWNLEWMLTMQDPADGGVYHKLTNLGFDGMVMPDKATQPRYVVQKTTAAALNFAAVMAMASRVYAPYEQQMPGMAARMLAASKAAWQWAQAHPRVYYQQPKDVSTGEYGDKDVSDEFGWAAAELFVTTGDAAWYKAMNAPALQASVPSWAEVRGLAWMSLARHRDTLNAAADKALIASRIDTLSASLAAGWKKSAYGIPMQPADYVWGSSAVALNQAMVLLHGYRMTSKRDYLDAAQAGLDYALGRNAVGISFVTGFGTKSPMHPHHRPSEADGIRAPVPGWIVGGPQPAQQDKKDCPVPYPSALPARSYVDHACSYASNEVAINWNAPLVYVSAGVQALTPAAGK
;
A
#
# COMPACT_ATOMS: atom_id res chain seq x y z
N LEU A 1 -41.74 1.74 -63.97
CA LEU A 1 -42.26 2.60 -65.02
C LEU A 1 -41.71 4.00 -64.87
N ARG A 2 -40.99 4.46 -65.89
CA ARG A 2 -40.62 5.81 -66.32
C ARG A 2 -39.70 6.69 -65.45
N HIS A 3 -38.46 6.82 -65.94
CA HIS A 3 -37.50 7.84 -65.70
C HIS A 3 -38.02 9.26 -66.12
N VAL A 4 -37.72 10.26 -65.29
CA VAL A 4 -37.74 11.69 -65.69
C VAL A 4 -36.38 12.29 -65.27
N PRO A 5 -35.61 12.95 -66.15
CA PRO A 5 -34.32 13.53 -65.80
C PRO A 5 -34.48 14.98 -65.35
N LEU A 6 -33.88 15.35 -64.25
CA LEU A 6 -33.73 16.72 -63.77
C LEU A 6 -32.50 17.40 -64.43
N ARG A 7 -32.79 18.52 -65.11
CA ARG A 7 -31.80 19.39 -65.76
C ARG A 7 -31.07 20.26 -64.72
N PHE A 8 -29.76 20.30 -64.83
CA PHE A 8 -28.90 21.25 -64.11
C PHE A 8 -28.93 22.63 -64.78
N LEU A 9 -29.13 23.69 -63.95
CA LEU A 9 -28.86 25.07 -64.30
C LEU A 9 -27.58 25.54 -63.65
N PRO A 10 -26.75 26.37 -64.33
CA PRO A 10 -25.43 26.76 -63.80
C PRO A 10 -25.52 27.93 -62.81
N LEU A 11 -24.90 27.77 -61.65
CA LEU A 11 -24.74 28.86 -60.66
C LEU A 11 -23.55 29.76 -61.07
N ARG A 12 -23.85 31.05 -61.14
CA ARG A 12 -22.88 32.15 -61.36
C ARG A 12 -21.92 32.28 -60.20
N LYS A 13 -20.64 32.44 -60.54
CA LYS A 13 -19.54 32.75 -59.61
C LYS A 13 -19.70 34.18 -59.06
N LEU A 14 -19.67 34.33 -57.74
CA LEU A 14 -19.42 35.58 -57.02
C LEU A 14 -17.98 35.56 -56.46
N PRO A 15 -17.27 36.70 -56.43
CA PRO A 15 -15.88 36.75 -55.99
C PRO A 15 -15.75 36.61 -54.46
N ALA A 16 -14.85 35.78 -54.03
CA ALA A 16 -14.48 35.61 -52.62
C ALA A 16 -13.61 36.80 -52.16
N LEU A 17 -14.11 37.55 -51.16
CA LEU A 17 -13.28 38.44 -50.32
C LEU A 17 -12.51 37.58 -49.34
N ALA A 18 -11.22 37.50 -49.48
CA ALA A 18 -10.33 36.85 -48.52
C ALA A 18 -10.04 37.82 -47.36
N LEU A 19 -10.59 37.52 -46.17
CA LEU A 19 -10.12 38.06 -44.91
C LEU A 19 -9.02 37.16 -44.35
N PRO A 20 -7.88 37.69 -43.92
CA PRO A 20 -6.87 36.86 -43.29
C PRO A 20 -7.26 36.53 -41.85
N PHE A 21 -7.63 35.29 -41.58
CA PHE A 21 -7.68 34.76 -40.23
C PHE A 21 -6.24 34.55 -39.73
N ALA A 22 -5.78 35.46 -38.87
CA ALA A 22 -4.55 35.25 -38.10
C ALA A 22 -4.84 34.15 -37.05
N CYS A 23 -4.48 32.90 -37.34
CA CYS A 23 -4.39 31.87 -36.33
C CYS A 23 -3.25 32.25 -35.36
N MET A 24 -3.57 32.85 -34.22
CA MET A 24 -2.67 32.86 -33.07
C MET A 24 -2.60 31.42 -32.54
N ALA A 25 -1.56 30.70 -32.93
CA ALA A 25 -1.17 29.48 -32.26
C ALA A 25 -0.67 29.86 -30.86
N ILE A 26 -1.54 29.68 -29.87
CA ILE A 26 -1.14 29.68 -28.46
C ILE A 26 -0.33 28.40 -28.27
N SER A 27 0.99 28.50 -28.43
CA SER A 27 1.91 27.47 -27.98
C SER A 27 1.84 27.40 -26.45
N ALA A 28 1.01 26.53 -25.92
CA ALA A 28 1.13 26.11 -24.53
C ALA A 28 2.48 25.38 -24.40
N THR A 29 3.52 26.14 -24.06
CA THR A 29 4.76 25.55 -23.57
C THR A 29 4.42 24.84 -22.27
N ALA A 30 4.23 23.52 -22.32
CA ALA A 30 4.24 22.68 -21.13
C ALA A 30 5.60 22.95 -20.46
N SER A 31 5.59 23.73 -19.38
CA SER A 31 6.75 23.93 -18.52
C SER A 31 7.08 22.55 -17.95
N ALA A 32 8.10 21.90 -18.51
CA ALA A 32 8.65 20.70 -17.91
C ALA A 32 9.05 21.08 -16.49
N ALA A 33 8.39 20.47 -15.51
CA ALA A 33 8.73 20.63 -14.10
C ALA A 33 10.21 20.28 -13.95
N GLN A 34 11.03 21.27 -13.63
CA GLN A 34 12.46 21.03 -13.36
C GLN A 34 12.54 20.09 -12.17
N PRO A 35 13.36 19.03 -12.21
CA PRO A 35 13.55 18.17 -11.06
C PRO A 35 13.98 19.04 -9.88
N GLN A 36 13.14 19.08 -8.84
CA GLN A 36 13.49 19.81 -7.63
C GLN A 36 14.71 19.14 -7.00
N PRO A 37 15.78 19.88 -6.70
CA PRO A 37 16.94 19.31 -6.05
C PRO A 37 16.50 18.62 -4.76
N ALA A 38 17.01 17.41 -4.51
CA ALA A 38 16.81 16.73 -3.23
C ALA A 38 17.18 17.66 -2.08
N PRO A 39 16.47 17.66 -0.94
CA PRO A 39 16.84 18.46 0.21
C PRO A 39 18.28 18.12 0.60
N ALA A 40 19.05 19.13 0.96
CA ALA A 40 20.43 18.92 1.37
C ALA A 40 20.54 17.99 2.58
N ILE A 41 19.56 18.03 3.50
CA ILE A 41 19.47 17.15 4.66
C ILE A 41 18.14 16.38 4.59
N ALA A 42 18.21 15.04 4.54
CA ALA A 42 17.04 14.18 4.46
C ALA A 42 16.74 13.50 5.82
N LEU A 43 15.49 13.57 6.24
CA LEU A 43 15.02 12.98 7.50
C LEU A 43 13.52 12.67 7.42
N ASN A 44 12.98 12.00 8.42
CA ASN A 44 11.54 11.86 8.59
C ASN A 44 10.90 13.25 8.80
N GLN A 45 10.12 13.70 7.81
CA GLN A 45 9.57 15.05 7.78
C GLN A 45 8.37 15.26 8.73
N LEU A 46 7.80 14.18 9.27
CA LEU A 46 6.79 14.28 10.31
C LEU A 46 7.45 14.45 11.67
N GLY A 47 8.48 13.65 11.93
CA GLY A 47 9.24 13.72 13.19
C GLY A 47 9.45 12.37 13.85
N PHE A 48 9.64 12.41 15.18
CA PHE A 48 10.10 11.26 15.95
C PHE A 48 9.39 11.16 17.30
N LEU A 49 9.20 9.93 17.77
CA LEU A 49 8.83 9.69 19.16
C LEU A 49 9.98 10.04 20.10
N PRO A 50 9.71 10.54 21.32
CA PRO A 50 10.78 10.93 22.27
C PRO A 50 11.81 9.84 22.53
N GLY A 51 11.38 8.57 22.68
CA GLY A 51 12.26 7.42 22.94
C GLY A 51 12.78 6.69 21.69
N ALA A 52 12.48 7.16 20.47
CA ALA A 52 12.90 6.54 19.22
C ALA A 52 14.34 6.90 18.84
N ALA A 53 14.99 6.06 18.05
CA ALA A 53 16.20 6.43 17.33
C ALA A 53 15.90 7.58 16.35
N LYS A 54 16.79 8.59 16.30
CA LYS A 54 16.63 9.79 15.47
C LYS A 54 17.88 10.00 14.63
N VAL A 55 17.69 9.94 13.31
CA VAL A 55 18.79 10.03 12.35
C VAL A 55 18.39 10.93 11.18
N ALA A 56 19.28 11.83 10.78
CA ALA A 56 19.22 12.55 9.53
C ALA A 56 20.39 12.15 8.63
N VAL A 57 20.18 12.21 7.31
CA VAL A 57 21.18 11.98 6.28
C VAL A 57 21.66 13.33 5.77
N VAL A 58 22.95 13.56 5.82
CA VAL A 58 23.63 14.80 5.44
C VAL A 58 24.57 14.52 4.27
N PRO A 59 24.56 15.28 3.18
CA PRO A 59 25.55 15.17 2.11
C PRO A 59 26.97 15.30 2.66
N ASP A 60 27.93 14.50 2.14
CA ASP A 60 29.33 14.64 2.52
C ASP A 60 29.88 15.99 2.07
N GLY A 61 30.63 16.64 2.95
CA GLY A 61 31.22 17.96 2.74
C GLY A 61 32.29 18.27 3.78
N ALA A 62 32.61 19.56 3.95
CA ALA A 62 33.62 20.01 4.91
C ALA A 62 33.17 19.89 6.38
N ALA A 63 31.87 20.00 6.65
CA ALA A 63 31.32 19.92 8.00
C ALA A 63 31.57 18.57 8.66
N ARG A 64 31.86 18.60 9.97
CA ARG A 64 32.08 17.39 10.80
C ARG A 64 31.14 17.32 11.98
N SER A 65 30.31 18.34 12.18
CA SER A 65 29.33 18.43 13.26
C SER A 65 28.00 18.97 12.73
N PHE A 66 26.96 18.76 13.51
CA PHE A 66 25.63 19.30 13.31
C PHE A 66 25.10 19.90 14.60
N ALA A 67 24.08 20.73 14.51
CA ALA A 67 23.29 21.19 15.64
C ALA A 67 21.81 20.91 15.42
N ILE A 68 21.07 20.66 16.47
CA ILE A 68 19.61 20.70 16.49
C ILE A 68 19.20 22.05 17.04
N VAL A 69 18.40 22.77 16.27
CA VAL A 69 17.88 24.09 16.64
C VAL A 69 16.36 24.04 16.80
N LYS A 70 15.79 24.89 17.63
CA LYS A 70 14.34 25.12 17.64
C LYS A 70 13.93 25.73 16.30
N ALA A 71 12.93 25.16 15.66
CA ALA A 71 12.52 25.58 14.31
C ALA A 71 12.21 27.08 14.24
N GLY A 72 12.76 27.74 13.21
CA GLY A 72 12.61 29.18 13.00
C GLY A 72 13.42 30.06 13.95
N THR A 73 14.37 29.50 14.72
CA THR A 73 15.24 30.25 15.63
C THR A 73 16.70 29.81 15.52
N ASP A 74 17.62 30.55 16.19
CA ASP A 74 19.02 30.15 16.33
C ASP A 74 19.30 29.41 17.64
N THR A 75 18.27 29.06 18.42
CA THR A 75 18.45 28.39 19.72
C THR A 75 18.88 26.94 19.50
N VAL A 76 20.15 26.66 19.76
CA VAL A 76 20.70 25.30 19.78
C VAL A 76 20.23 24.57 21.03
N VAL A 77 19.70 23.35 20.85
CA VAL A 77 19.24 22.48 21.94
C VAL A 77 20.09 21.21 22.10
N LEU A 78 20.80 20.84 21.05
CA LEU A 78 21.71 19.70 21.02
C LEU A 78 22.72 19.90 19.88
N ASP A 79 23.95 19.45 20.08
CA ASP A 79 24.97 19.35 19.05
C ASP A 79 25.60 17.96 19.03
N GLY A 80 26.24 17.61 17.92
CA GLY A 80 26.87 16.31 17.77
C GLY A 80 27.84 16.22 16.59
N ALA A 81 28.60 15.14 16.57
CA ALA A 81 29.48 14.83 15.45
C ALA A 81 28.73 14.08 14.33
N LEU A 82 29.05 14.41 13.09
CA LEU A 82 28.61 13.64 11.93
C LEU A 82 29.41 12.33 11.84
N ALA A 83 28.75 11.23 11.53
CA ALA A 83 29.40 9.96 11.28
C ALA A 83 30.40 10.06 10.12
N PRO A 84 31.35 9.11 9.98
CA PRO A 84 32.21 9.02 8.79
C PRO A 84 31.39 8.95 7.51
N ALA A 85 31.90 9.55 6.43
CA ALA A 85 31.21 9.53 5.15
C ALA A 85 31.18 8.12 4.55
N ALA A 86 30.00 7.72 4.07
CA ALA A 86 29.79 6.45 3.39
C ALA A 86 29.24 6.67 1.97
N ALA A 87 29.61 5.81 1.03
CA ALA A 87 29.07 5.81 -0.33
C ALA A 87 27.70 5.09 -0.35
N ALA A 88 26.74 5.64 -1.08
CA ALA A 88 25.43 5.08 -1.35
C ALA A 88 25.29 4.84 -2.86
N PRO A 89 25.76 3.71 -3.38
CA PRO A 89 25.80 3.45 -4.83
C PRO A 89 24.41 3.44 -5.47
N GLU A 90 23.37 3.05 -4.71
CA GLU A 90 21.98 3.03 -5.15
C GLU A 90 21.41 4.42 -5.46
N SER A 91 22.00 5.48 -4.92
CA SER A 91 21.65 6.89 -5.20
C SER A 91 22.77 7.68 -5.87
N GLY A 92 24.00 7.12 -5.92
CA GLY A 92 25.20 7.82 -6.39
C GLY A 92 25.74 8.86 -5.41
N ASP A 93 25.22 8.88 -4.17
CA ASP A 93 25.61 9.86 -3.16
C ASP A 93 26.79 9.39 -2.31
N ARG A 94 27.42 10.37 -1.68
CA ARG A 94 28.28 10.17 -0.52
C ARG A 94 27.70 10.97 0.64
N VAL A 95 27.39 10.30 1.74
CA VAL A 95 26.58 10.88 2.84
C VAL A 95 27.19 10.60 4.21
N ARG A 96 26.75 11.37 5.20
CA ARG A 96 27.04 11.20 6.64
C ARG A 96 25.74 11.09 7.41
N LEU A 97 25.75 10.36 8.50
CA LEU A 97 24.61 10.32 9.42
C LEU A 97 24.79 11.31 10.56
N ALA A 98 23.75 12.07 10.85
CA ALA A 98 23.59 12.88 12.05
C ALA A 98 22.65 12.13 12.99
N THR A 99 23.18 11.59 14.10
CA THR A 99 22.40 10.86 15.11
C THR A 99 22.12 11.76 16.30
N PHE A 100 20.84 12.03 16.58
CA PHE A 100 20.38 12.90 17.64
C PHE A 100 19.34 12.24 18.56
N THR A 101 19.49 10.95 18.80
CA THR A 101 18.59 10.12 19.64
C THR A 101 18.39 10.70 21.04
N ALA A 102 19.38 11.42 21.59
CA ALA A 102 19.30 12.08 22.90
C ALA A 102 18.24 13.21 22.97
N LEU A 103 17.76 13.74 21.83
CA LEU A 103 16.70 14.74 21.80
C LEU A 103 15.36 14.08 22.16
N ALA A 104 14.95 14.14 23.41
CA ALA A 104 13.69 13.56 23.90
C ALA A 104 12.61 14.60 24.22
N THR A 105 12.98 15.87 24.34
CA THR A 105 12.06 16.96 24.70
C THR A 105 11.06 17.20 23.57
N PRO A 106 9.74 17.18 23.84
CA PRO A 106 8.74 17.54 22.85
C PRO A 106 8.93 18.97 22.32
N GLY A 107 8.74 19.13 21.00
CA GLY A 107 8.91 20.43 20.34
C GLY A 107 9.10 20.29 18.84
N ARG A 108 9.30 21.43 18.15
CA ARG A 108 9.53 21.51 16.71
C ARG A 108 10.97 21.96 16.45
N TYR A 109 11.68 21.22 15.62
CA TYR A 109 13.12 21.34 15.47
C TYR A 109 13.56 21.27 14.00
N GLN A 110 14.83 21.66 13.76
CA GLN A 110 15.53 21.49 12.49
C GLN A 110 16.96 21.01 12.75
N VAL A 111 17.52 20.25 11.82
CA VAL A 111 18.95 19.92 11.78
C VAL A 111 19.68 21.01 11.03
N ARG A 112 20.73 21.59 11.63
CA ARG A 112 21.60 22.60 11.06
C ARG A 112 23.01 22.04 10.85
N VAL A 113 23.55 22.24 9.65
CA VAL A 113 24.92 21.85 9.29
C VAL A 113 25.59 23.02 8.59
N ALA A 114 26.81 23.37 8.98
CA ALA A 114 27.54 24.49 8.38
C ALA A 114 27.69 24.30 6.86
N GLY A 115 27.34 25.32 6.09
CA GLY A 115 27.40 25.33 4.63
C GLY A 115 26.22 24.67 3.92
N LEU A 116 25.20 24.20 4.64
CA LEU A 116 23.96 23.66 4.09
C LEU A 116 22.75 24.47 4.59
N PRO A 117 21.65 24.51 3.82
CA PRO A 117 20.37 24.95 4.36
C PRO A 117 19.92 24.07 5.53
N ASP A 118 19.20 24.65 6.48
CA ASP A 118 18.57 23.88 7.55
C ASP A 118 17.63 22.80 6.96
N SER A 119 17.49 21.68 7.65
CA SER A 119 16.56 20.63 7.24
C SER A 119 15.11 21.13 7.21
N PRO A 120 14.20 20.41 6.53
CA PRO A 120 12.78 20.56 6.82
C PRO A 120 12.54 20.50 8.34
N PRO A 121 11.56 21.28 8.88
CA PRO A 121 11.20 21.18 10.28
C PRO A 121 10.54 19.84 10.57
N PHE A 122 10.80 19.28 11.75
CA PHE A 122 10.21 18.04 12.25
C PHE A 122 9.77 18.17 13.70
N ASP A 123 8.81 17.35 14.10
CA ASP A 123 8.30 17.36 15.48
C ASP A 123 8.92 16.22 16.30
N VAL A 124 9.14 16.45 17.58
CA VAL A 124 9.36 15.40 18.59
C VAL A 124 8.16 15.38 19.50
N GLY A 125 7.47 14.25 19.57
CA GLY A 125 6.24 14.18 20.38
C GLY A 125 5.66 12.76 20.48
N PRO A 126 4.88 12.47 21.54
CA PRO A 126 4.37 11.12 21.80
C PRO A 126 3.31 10.63 20.79
N GLY A 127 2.70 11.55 20.03
CA GLY A 127 1.63 11.21 19.06
C GLY A 127 1.99 11.52 17.61
N VAL A 128 3.27 11.66 17.28
CA VAL A 128 3.74 12.17 15.99
C VAL A 128 3.23 11.39 14.77
N PHE A 129 2.93 10.10 14.93
CA PHE A 129 2.43 9.25 13.85
C PHE A 129 0.91 9.03 13.86
N GLN A 130 0.17 9.57 14.84
CA GLN A 130 -1.28 9.32 14.96
C GLN A 130 -2.05 9.85 13.74
N ALA A 131 -1.72 11.05 13.27
CA ALA A 131 -2.41 11.66 12.13
C ALA A 131 -2.17 10.90 10.82
N VAL A 132 -0.93 10.50 10.54
CA VAL A 132 -0.62 9.73 9.32
C VAL A 132 -1.21 8.33 9.38
N ASN A 133 -1.24 7.69 10.56
CA ASN A 133 -1.90 6.40 10.74
C ASN A 133 -3.40 6.50 10.47
N ALA A 134 -4.10 7.44 11.07
CA ALA A 134 -5.53 7.65 10.84
C ALA A 134 -5.83 7.95 9.35
N ALA A 135 -5.03 8.81 8.72
CA ALA A 135 -5.21 9.14 7.31
C ALA A 135 -4.94 7.95 6.39
N SER A 136 -3.93 7.11 6.72
CA SER A 136 -3.64 5.91 5.93
C SER A 136 -4.75 4.85 5.98
N ILE A 137 -5.49 4.76 7.09
CA ILE A 137 -6.69 3.93 7.16
C ILE A 137 -7.84 4.60 6.39
N LYS A 138 -8.05 5.89 6.59
CA LYS A 138 -9.11 6.64 5.90
C LYS A 138 -8.91 6.68 4.39
N ALA A 139 -7.71 6.49 3.89
CA ALA A 139 -7.43 6.35 2.47
C ALA A 139 -8.24 5.19 1.82
N PHE A 140 -8.43 4.08 2.52
CA PHE A 140 -9.29 2.98 2.05
C PHE A 140 -10.74 3.41 1.91
N TYR A 141 -11.29 4.21 2.85
CA TYR A 141 -12.63 4.78 2.72
C TYR A 141 -12.79 5.58 1.43
N PHE A 142 -11.79 6.36 1.03
CA PHE A 142 -11.83 7.11 -0.22
C PHE A 142 -11.85 6.20 -1.46
N ASN A 143 -11.38 4.95 -1.35
CA ASN A 143 -11.43 3.94 -2.42
C ASN A 143 -12.62 2.98 -2.32
N ARG A 144 -13.57 3.19 -1.40
CA ARG A 144 -14.79 2.38 -1.35
C ARG A 144 -15.59 2.47 -2.64
N THR A 145 -16.05 1.34 -3.15
CA THR A 145 -16.99 1.27 -4.27
C THR A 145 -18.44 1.30 -3.79
N ALA A 146 -19.38 1.43 -4.69
CA ALA A 146 -20.83 1.27 -4.51
C ALA A 146 -21.56 2.35 -3.69
N ILE A 147 -20.89 3.23 -2.99
CA ILE A 147 -21.51 4.30 -2.20
C ILE A 147 -21.02 5.69 -2.62
N PRO A 148 -21.83 6.74 -2.40
CA PRO A 148 -21.32 8.10 -2.47
C PRO A 148 -20.40 8.36 -1.27
N LEU A 149 -19.38 9.17 -1.48
CA LEU A 149 -18.59 9.73 -0.39
C LEU A 149 -19.18 11.08 -0.01
N GLU A 150 -19.89 11.12 1.11
CA GLU A 150 -20.60 12.32 1.54
C GLU A 150 -19.63 13.33 2.16
N GLU A 151 -19.92 14.63 2.00
CA GLU A 151 -19.09 15.74 2.48
C GLU A 151 -18.79 15.64 3.99
N ARG A 152 -19.78 15.22 4.81
CA ARG A 152 -19.59 15.08 6.27
C ARG A 152 -18.49 14.07 6.66
N HIS A 153 -18.15 13.12 5.77
CA HIS A 153 -17.11 12.10 5.99
C HIS A 153 -15.88 12.32 5.11
N ALA A 154 -16.07 12.78 3.89
CA ALA A 154 -15.02 12.94 2.89
C ALA A 154 -14.49 14.38 2.75
N GLY A 155 -15.16 15.36 3.37
CA GLY A 155 -14.81 16.76 3.21
C GLY A 155 -14.83 17.17 1.73
N ILE A 156 -13.78 17.86 1.29
CA ILE A 156 -13.64 18.32 -0.09
C ILE A 156 -13.55 17.19 -1.13
N PHE A 157 -13.15 15.98 -0.72
CA PHE A 157 -13.02 14.80 -1.59
C PHE A 157 -14.33 14.01 -1.74
N LYS A 158 -15.48 14.65 -1.45
CA LYS A 158 -16.80 14.08 -1.69
C LYS A 158 -16.99 13.72 -3.17
N ARG A 159 -17.71 12.63 -3.44
CA ARG A 159 -18.00 12.20 -4.81
C ARG A 159 -19.29 11.37 -4.88
N PRO A 160 -19.95 11.30 -6.06
CA PRO A 160 -21.03 10.35 -6.29
C PRO A 160 -20.59 8.90 -6.14
N ALA A 161 -21.55 8.00 -6.00
CA ALA A 161 -21.29 6.56 -6.03
C ALA A 161 -20.75 6.15 -7.40
N GLY A 162 -19.71 5.31 -7.40
CA GLY A 162 -19.20 4.64 -8.59
C GLY A 162 -19.25 3.13 -8.43
N HIS A 163 -19.39 2.40 -9.53
CA HIS A 163 -19.32 0.94 -9.60
C HIS A 163 -20.16 0.24 -8.52
N PRO A 164 -21.51 0.33 -8.60
CA PRO A 164 -22.37 -0.36 -7.65
C PRO A 164 -22.24 -1.88 -7.73
N ASP A 165 -21.68 -2.40 -8.83
CA ASP A 165 -21.37 -3.81 -9.09
C ASP A 165 -22.53 -4.78 -8.79
N THR A 166 -23.78 -4.29 -8.97
CA THR A 166 -25.00 -5.11 -8.82
C THR A 166 -25.30 -5.96 -10.06
N ARG A 167 -24.59 -5.70 -11.17
CA ARG A 167 -24.73 -6.39 -12.46
C ARG A 167 -23.36 -6.67 -13.08
N VAL A 168 -22.61 -7.58 -12.46
CA VAL A 168 -21.32 -8.04 -12.96
C VAL A 168 -21.52 -9.27 -13.83
N LEU A 169 -20.86 -9.35 -14.96
CA LEU A 169 -20.97 -10.44 -15.92
C LEU A 169 -19.94 -11.53 -15.62
N VAL A 170 -20.31 -12.78 -15.74
CA VAL A 170 -19.37 -13.90 -15.78
C VAL A 170 -18.69 -13.90 -17.15
N HIS A 171 -17.37 -13.65 -17.18
CA HIS A 171 -16.57 -13.69 -18.41
C HIS A 171 -16.45 -15.13 -18.93
N ALA A 172 -16.17 -15.30 -20.23
CA ALA A 172 -15.99 -16.62 -20.84
C ALA A 172 -14.92 -17.47 -20.12
N SER A 173 -13.84 -16.85 -19.62
CA SER A 173 -12.79 -17.53 -18.84
C SER A 173 -13.25 -18.02 -17.46
N ALA A 174 -14.36 -17.51 -16.95
CA ALA A 174 -14.94 -17.86 -15.65
C ALA A 174 -16.17 -18.77 -15.78
N ALA A 175 -16.59 -19.10 -17.00
CA ALA A 175 -17.81 -19.85 -17.26
C ALA A 175 -17.76 -21.26 -16.65
N SER A 176 -18.88 -21.69 -16.11
CA SER A 176 -19.12 -23.04 -15.59
C SER A 176 -20.54 -23.50 -15.96
N PRO A 177 -20.88 -24.79 -15.80
CA PRO A 177 -22.25 -25.25 -16.01
C PRO A 177 -23.28 -24.52 -15.13
N ALA A 178 -22.91 -24.18 -13.89
CA ALA A 178 -23.77 -23.44 -12.95
C ALA A 178 -23.83 -21.94 -13.25
N ARG A 179 -22.79 -21.39 -13.87
CA ARG A 179 -22.66 -19.97 -14.25
C ARG A 179 -22.09 -19.82 -15.64
N PRO A 180 -22.88 -20.00 -16.70
CA PRO A 180 -22.45 -19.78 -18.09
C PRO A 180 -21.93 -18.34 -18.31
N ALA A 181 -21.14 -18.15 -19.38
CA ALA A 181 -20.71 -16.83 -19.80
C ALA A 181 -21.89 -15.88 -19.99
N GLY A 182 -21.76 -14.65 -19.54
CA GLY A 182 -22.83 -13.65 -19.56
C GLY A 182 -23.81 -13.75 -18.38
N THR A 183 -23.70 -14.75 -17.50
CA THR A 183 -24.50 -14.79 -16.26
C THR A 183 -24.24 -13.51 -15.46
N VAL A 184 -25.32 -12.88 -14.98
CA VAL A 184 -25.23 -11.67 -14.13
C VAL A 184 -25.17 -12.08 -12.68
N ILE A 185 -24.18 -11.57 -11.95
CA ILE A 185 -24.04 -11.71 -10.50
C ILE A 185 -23.95 -10.33 -9.84
N ALA A 186 -24.26 -10.24 -8.55
CA ALA A 186 -24.03 -9.03 -7.74
C ALA A 186 -22.74 -9.20 -6.92
N SER A 187 -21.84 -8.22 -7.00
CA SER A 187 -20.56 -8.22 -6.24
C SER A 187 -20.22 -6.81 -5.76
N PRO A 188 -21.14 -6.19 -4.96
CA PRO A 188 -20.97 -4.82 -4.44
C PRO A 188 -19.89 -4.74 -3.36
N LYS A 189 -19.60 -3.52 -2.91
CA LYS A 189 -18.59 -3.18 -1.90
C LYS A 189 -17.16 -3.46 -2.38
N GLY A 190 -16.21 -3.46 -1.44
CA GLY A 190 -14.78 -3.56 -1.72
C GLY A 190 -14.14 -2.22 -2.04
N TRP A 191 -12.84 -2.24 -2.19
CA TRP A 191 -12.04 -1.07 -2.56
C TRP A 191 -11.57 -1.15 -4.00
N TYR A 192 -11.42 0.00 -4.65
CA TYR A 192 -10.55 0.10 -5.80
C TYR A 192 -9.14 -0.28 -5.39
N ASP A 193 -8.46 -1.04 -6.24
CA ASP A 193 -7.19 -1.67 -5.90
C ASP A 193 -6.02 -0.68 -5.80
N ALA A 194 -5.91 0.17 -6.81
CA ALA A 194 -4.75 1.03 -7.00
C ALA A 194 -5.17 2.39 -7.59
N GLY A 195 -4.43 2.91 -8.56
CA GLY A 195 -4.84 4.08 -9.33
C GLY A 195 -6.03 3.82 -10.27
N ASP A 196 -6.41 2.56 -10.49
CA ASP A 196 -7.52 2.11 -11.32
C ASP A 196 -8.80 1.80 -10.51
N TYR A 197 -9.85 1.32 -11.19
CA TYR A 197 -11.15 1.02 -10.58
C TYR A 197 -11.46 -0.48 -10.48
N ASN A 198 -10.49 -1.35 -10.76
CA ASN A 198 -10.68 -2.79 -10.65
C ASN A 198 -10.46 -3.29 -9.22
N LYS A 199 -10.88 -4.53 -8.96
CA LYS A 199 -10.76 -5.18 -7.64
C LYS A 199 -10.15 -6.57 -7.82
N TYR A 200 -9.09 -6.87 -7.07
CA TYR A 200 -8.29 -8.09 -7.22
C TYR A 200 -8.22 -8.85 -5.90
N ILE A 201 -8.52 -10.14 -5.90
CA ILE A 201 -8.56 -10.95 -4.68
C ILE A 201 -7.18 -11.15 -4.09
N VAL A 202 -6.16 -11.42 -4.91
CA VAL A 202 -4.80 -11.66 -4.41
C VAL A 202 -4.27 -10.41 -3.69
N ASN A 203 -4.45 -9.23 -4.28
CA ASN A 203 -3.98 -7.99 -3.67
C ASN A 203 -4.81 -7.60 -2.43
N SER A 204 -6.13 -7.82 -2.48
CA SER A 204 -7.00 -7.66 -1.31
C SER A 204 -6.64 -8.62 -0.18
N GLY A 205 -6.09 -9.79 -0.49
CA GLY A 205 -5.66 -10.80 0.48
C GLY A 205 -4.64 -10.25 1.45
N ILE A 206 -3.44 -9.90 0.97
CA ILE A 206 -2.38 -9.32 1.81
C ILE A 206 -2.81 -8.01 2.47
N THR A 207 -3.58 -7.18 1.76
CA THR A 207 -4.07 -5.90 2.28
C THR A 207 -4.95 -6.11 3.52
N THR A 208 -6.00 -6.90 3.39
CA THR A 208 -6.96 -7.14 4.48
C THR A 208 -6.31 -7.88 5.63
N TYR A 209 -5.45 -8.87 5.33
CA TYR A 209 -4.62 -9.51 6.35
C TYR A 209 -3.83 -8.49 7.17
N THR A 210 -3.13 -7.57 6.52
CA THR A 210 -2.28 -6.61 7.20
C THR A 210 -3.07 -5.67 8.11
N LEU A 211 -4.27 -5.24 7.71
CA LEU A 211 -5.15 -4.42 8.55
C LEU A 211 -5.68 -5.22 9.75
N LEU A 212 -6.11 -6.47 9.55
CA LEU A 212 -6.54 -7.35 10.64
C LEU A 212 -5.37 -7.69 11.60
N ALA A 213 -4.15 -7.85 11.05
CA ALA A 213 -2.93 -8.05 11.84
C ALA A 213 -2.60 -6.83 12.70
N ALA A 214 -2.76 -5.62 12.17
CA ALA A 214 -2.61 -4.38 12.94
C ALA A 214 -3.60 -4.33 14.12
N TRP A 215 -4.85 -4.74 13.88
CA TRP A 215 -5.85 -4.87 14.94
C TRP A 215 -5.44 -5.89 16.02
N GLU A 216 -5.04 -7.10 15.63
CA GLU A 216 -4.66 -8.14 16.61
C GLU A 216 -3.43 -7.72 17.43
N ASP A 217 -2.49 -6.99 16.83
CA ASP A 217 -1.25 -6.59 17.49
C ASP A 217 -1.38 -5.32 18.35
N PHE A 218 -2.22 -4.35 17.95
CA PHE A 218 -2.31 -3.03 18.58
C PHE A 218 -3.75 -2.58 18.87
N PRO A 219 -4.61 -3.42 19.47
CA PRO A 219 -6.04 -3.15 19.60
C PRO A 219 -6.34 -1.90 20.41
N ALA A 220 -5.52 -1.55 21.41
CA ALA A 220 -5.72 -0.37 22.24
C ALA A 220 -5.64 0.94 21.44
N LEU A 221 -4.74 1.01 20.44
CA LEU A 221 -4.60 2.18 19.57
C LEU A 221 -5.85 2.36 18.72
N PHE A 222 -6.29 1.30 18.06
CA PHE A 222 -7.41 1.36 17.11
C PHE A 222 -8.79 1.50 17.79
N LYS A 223 -8.97 0.99 19.03
CA LYS A 223 -10.17 1.25 19.83
C LYS A 223 -10.38 2.72 20.17
N ALA A 224 -9.28 3.46 20.32
CA ALA A 224 -9.33 4.89 20.66
C ALA A 224 -9.45 5.80 19.42
N GLN A 225 -9.36 5.24 18.22
CA GLN A 225 -9.30 5.99 16.97
C GLN A 225 -10.72 6.25 16.44
N ASN A 226 -10.95 7.46 15.92
CA ASN A 226 -12.15 7.84 15.18
C ASN A 226 -11.71 8.40 13.83
N LEU A 227 -12.09 7.73 12.74
CA LEU A 227 -11.71 8.09 11.38
C LEU A 227 -12.72 9.05 10.72
N GLY A 228 -13.90 9.25 11.34
CA GLY A 228 -14.99 10.03 10.75
C GLY A 228 -15.53 9.38 9.47
N ILE A 229 -15.59 8.06 9.41
CA ILE A 229 -16.28 7.29 8.37
C ILE A 229 -17.77 7.11 8.74
N PRO A 230 -18.65 6.65 7.82
CA PRO A 230 -20.08 6.51 8.13
C PRO A 230 -20.38 5.63 9.33
N GLU A 231 -19.55 4.64 9.61
CA GLU A 231 -19.69 3.67 10.70
C GLU A 231 -19.11 4.18 12.04
N SER A 232 -18.31 5.27 12.02
CA SER A 232 -17.67 5.79 13.25
C SER A 232 -18.67 6.03 14.37
N GLY A 233 -18.42 5.43 15.53
CA GLY A 233 -19.27 5.50 16.70
C GLY A 233 -20.24 4.32 16.86
N ASN A 234 -20.22 3.33 15.96
CA ASN A 234 -20.89 2.05 16.18
C ASN A 234 -20.13 1.20 17.22
N ALA A 235 -20.45 -0.10 17.35
CA ALA A 235 -19.80 -0.98 18.32
C ALA A 235 -18.48 -1.59 17.83
N LEU A 236 -18.16 -1.46 16.53
CA LEU A 236 -16.90 -1.91 15.97
C LEU A 236 -15.89 -0.75 15.94
N PRO A 237 -14.60 -1.02 16.13
CA PRO A 237 -13.55 -0.07 15.78
C PRO A 237 -13.54 0.25 14.28
N ASP A 238 -13.33 1.52 13.93
CA ASP A 238 -13.37 2.00 12.54
C ASP A 238 -12.45 1.22 11.59
N LEU A 239 -11.27 0.76 12.08
CA LEU A 239 -10.37 -0.10 11.29
C LEU A 239 -11.05 -1.42 10.90
N LEU A 240 -11.84 -2.00 11.78
CA LEU A 240 -12.58 -3.24 11.49
C LEU A 240 -13.77 -2.98 10.58
N ASP A 241 -14.48 -1.87 10.74
CA ASP A 241 -15.53 -1.46 9.80
C ASP A 241 -14.97 -1.31 8.38
N GLU A 242 -13.78 -0.67 8.26
CA GLU A 242 -13.14 -0.50 6.95
C GLU A 242 -12.70 -1.84 6.35
N ALA A 243 -12.09 -2.72 7.14
CA ALA A 243 -11.71 -4.06 6.69
C ALA A 243 -12.94 -4.91 6.29
N LEU A 244 -14.04 -4.78 7.05
CA LEU A 244 -15.29 -5.49 6.77
C LEU A 244 -15.87 -5.09 5.40
N TRP A 245 -15.75 -3.81 5.00
CA TRP A 245 -16.20 -3.35 3.69
C TRP A 245 -15.61 -4.17 2.54
N ASN A 246 -14.34 -4.51 2.64
CA ASN A 246 -13.66 -5.34 1.62
C ASN A 246 -13.95 -6.84 1.80
N LEU A 247 -14.03 -7.33 3.04
CA LEU A 247 -14.35 -8.74 3.32
C LEU A 247 -15.72 -9.13 2.78
N GLU A 248 -16.71 -8.25 2.89
CA GLU A 248 -18.05 -8.50 2.35
C GLU A 248 -18.02 -8.59 0.81
N TRP A 249 -17.23 -7.77 0.12
CA TRP A 249 -16.99 -7.93 -1.30
C TRP A 249 -16.28 -9.25 -1.61
N MET A 250 -15.21 -9.59 -0.89
CA MET A 250 -14.47 -10.84 -1.10
C MET A 250 -15.41 -12.05 -1.00
N LEU A 251 -16.34 -12.06 -0.04
CA LEU A 251 -17.34 -13.13 0.10
C LEU A 251 -18.23 -13.28 -1.16
N THR A 252 -18.49 -12.21 -1.90
CA THR A 252 -19.27 -12.28 -3.15
C THR A 252 -18.49 -12.88 -4.31
N MET A 253 -17.15 -12.89 -4.21
CA MET A 253 -16.26 -13.43 -5.23
C MET A 253 -16.11 -14.96 -5.16
N GLN A 254 -16.61 -15.59 -4.11
CA GLN A 254 -16.70 -17.05 -4.02
C GLN A 254 -17.90 -17.57 -4.79
N ASP A 255 -17.69 -18.56 -5.66
CA ASP A 255 -18.79 -19.25 -6.35
C ASP A 255 -19.44 -20.26 -5.38
N PRO A 256 -20.73 -20.10 -5.06
CA PRO A 256 -21.41 -21.00 -4.13
C PRO A 256 -21.59 -22.41 -4.68
N ALA A 257 -21.43 -22.64 -5.99
CA ALA A 257 -21.60 -23.94 -6.61
C ALA A 257 -20.44 -24.90 -6.32
N ASP A 258 -19.21 -24.38 -6.15
CA ASP A 258 -18.02 -25.21 -5.96
C ASP A 258 -17.02 -24.67 -4.91
N GLY A 259 -17.26 -23.48 -4.37
CA GLY A 259 -16.38 -22.86 -3.38
C GLY A 259 -15.14 -22.17 -3.95
N GLY A 260 -14.91 -22.24 -5.26
CA GLY A 260 -13.81 -21.56 -5.96
C GLY A 260 -13.99 -20.04 -5.96
N VAL A 261 -12.88 -19.31 -6.07
CA VAL A 261 -12.87 -17.84 -5.96
C VAL A 261 -12.42 -17.22 -7.28
N TYR A 262 -13.20 -16.28 -7.81
CA TYR A 262 -12.84 -15.51 -9.00
C TYR A 262 -11.64 -14.62 -8.70
N HIS A 263 -10.70 -14.58 -9.66
CA HIS A 263 -9.41 -13.91 -9.49
C HIS A 263 -9.54 -12.40 -9.32
N LYS A 264 -10.38 -11.76 -10.13
CA LYS A 264 -10.65 -10.32 -10.08
C LYS A 264 -12.03 -9.97 -10.61
N LEU A 265 -12.51 -8.78 -10.22
CA LEU A 265 -13.64 -8.09 -10.79
C LEU A 265 -13.12 -6.88 -11.55
N THR A 266 -13.32 -6.83 -12.87
CA THR A 266 -12.59 -5.94 -13.75
C THR A 266 -13.42 -5.45 -14.93
N ASN A 267 -13.02 -4.30 -15.49
CA ASN A 267 -13.34 -3.94 -16.88
C ASN A 267 -12.46 -4.75 -17.85
N LEU A 268 -12.76 -4.76 -19.13
CA LEU A 268 -11.88 -5.37 -20.14
C LEU A 268 -10.61 -4.57 -20.36
N GLY A 269 -10.68 -3.24 -20.25
CA GLY A 269 -9.54 -2.33 -20.29
C GLY A 269 -9.59 -1.32 -19.15
N PHE A 270 -8.50 -0.61 -18.90
CA PHE A 270 -8.48 0.47 -17.91
C PHE A 270 -9.33 1.66 -18.37
N ASP A 271 -10.07 2.25 -17.44
CA ASP A 271 -10.73 3.54 -17.66
C ASP A 271 -9.68 4.67 -17.78
N GLY A 272 -10.07 5.76 -18.43
CA GLY A 272 -9.29 7.00 -18.46
C GLY A 272 -9.19 7.67 -17.09
N MET A 273 -8.52 8.82 -17.04
CA MET A 273 -8.49 9.68 -15.84
C MET A 273 -9.82 10.40 -15.67
N VAL A 274 -10.80 9.70 -15.15
CA VAL A 274 -12.18 10.18 -14.91
C VAL A 274 -12.63 9.80 -13.51
N MET A 275 -13.63 10.49 -12.97
CA MET A 275 -14.23 10.14 -11.69
C MET A 275 -14.97 8.79 -11.76
N PRO A 276 -15.11 8.04 -10.63
CA PRO A 276 -15.70 6.70 -10.63
C PRO A 276 -17.12 6.61 -11.20
N ASP A 277 -17.92 7.66 -11.03
CA ASP A 277 -19.29 7.74 -11.57
C ASP A 277 -19.35 7.93 -13.09
N LYS A 278 -18.22 8.29 -13.72
CA LYS A 278 -18.06 8.41 -15.18
C LYS A 278 -17.47 7.16 -15.82
N ALA A 279 -16.90 6.26 -15.04
CA ALA A 279 -16.35 4.99 -15.50
C ALA A 279 -17.48 3.94 -15.55
N THR A 280 -18.20 3.89 -16.65
CA THR A 280 -19.46 3.12 -16.79
C THR A 280 -19.34 1.87 -17.64
N GLN A 281 -18.11 1.44 -17.95
CA GLN A 281 -17.87 0.23 -18.75
C GLN A 281 -18.40 -1.03 -18.03
N PRO A 282 -18.86 -2.05 -18.79
CA PRO A 282 -19.28 -3.32 -18.20
C PRO A 282 -18.18 -3.95 -17.35
N ARG A 283 -18.60 -4.57 -16.24
CA ARG A 283 -17.71 -5.22 -15.28
C ARG A 283 -17.86 -6.74 -15.35
N TYR A 284 -16.76 -7.44 -15.16
CA TYR A 284 -16.66 -8.89 -15.30
C TYR A 284 -15.94 -9.53 -14.12
N VAL A 285 -16.38 -10.72 -13.69
CA VAL A 285 -15.52 -11.65 -12.98
C VAL A 285 -14.84 -12.56 -13.98
N VAL A 286 -13.54 -12.77 -13.80
CA VAL A 286 -12.73 -13.64 -14.68
C VAL A 286 -12.36 -14.93 -13.95
N GLN A 287 -11.66 -15.82 -14.61
CA GLN A 287 -11.33 -17.19 -14.17
C GLN A 287 -11.10 -17.29 -12.63
N LYS A 288 -11.51 -18.42 -12.05
CA LYS A 288 -11.11 -18.81 -10.69
C LYS A 288 -9.67 -19.28 -10.71
N THR A 289 -8.91 -18.99 -9.64
CA THR A 289 -7.50 -19.40 -9.55
C THR A 289 -7.16 -19.97 -8.18
N THR A 290 -6.12 -20.78 -8.13
CA THR A 290 -5.63 -21.37 -6.88
C THR A 290 -5.13 -20.28 -5.94
N ALA A 291 -4.36 -19.30 -6.43
CA ALA A 291 -3.89 -18.16 -5.63
C ALA A 291 -5.06 -17.37 -5.02
N ALA A 292 -6.08 -17.01 -5.82
CA ALA A 292 -7.24 -16.28 -5.30
C ALA A 292 -8.00 -17.09 -4.24
N ALA A 293 -8.20 -18.40 -4.46
CA ALA A 293 -8.89 -19.26 -3.49
C ALA A 293 -8.12 -19.36 -2.17
N LEU A 294 -6.79 -19.46 -2.20
CA LEU A 294 -5.96 -19.59 -1.01
C LEU A 294 -5.78 -18.26 -0.26
N ASN A 295 -5.57 -17.15 -0.96
CA ASN A 295 -5.58 -15.81 -0.37
C ASN A 295 -6.90 -15.53 0.34
N PHE A 296 -8.02 -15.85 -0.31
CA PHE A 296 -9.35 -15.75 0.28
C PHE A 296 -9.48 -16.67 1.51
N ALA A 297 -9.06 -17.94 1.42
CA ALA A 297 -9.14 -18.89 2.53
C ALA A 297 -8.37 -18.39 3.76
N ALA A 298 -7.15 -17.88 3.58
CA ALA A 298 -6.34 -17.33 4.65
C ALA A 298 -7.03 -16.15 5.34
N VAL A 299 -7.46 -15.16 4.56
CA VAL A 299 -8.06 -13.94 5.09
C VAL A 299 -9.41 -14.22 5.77
N MET A 300 -10.23 -15.11 5.20
CA MET A 300 -11.53 -15.48 5.81
C MET A 300 -11.35 -16.27 7.11
N ALA A 301 -10.31 -17.12 7.23
CA ALA A 301 -9.99 -17.79 8.49
C ALA A 301 -9.57 -16.77 9.56
N MET A 302 -8.71 -15.83 9.22
CA MET A 302 -8.31 -14.74 10.13
C MET A 302 -9.49 -13.87 10.52
N ALA A 303 -10.29 -13.42 9.55
CA ALA A 303 -11.47 -12.60 9.79
C ALA A 303 -12.46 -13.30 10.71
N SER A 304 -12.69 -14.61 10.55
CA SER A 304 -13.56 -15.38 11.44
C SER A 304 -13.18 -15.21 12.92
N ARG A 305 -11.89 -15.33 13.27
CA ARG A 305 -11.46 -15.17 14.69
C ARG A 305 -11.48 -13.71 15.15
N VAL A 306 -11.15 -12.75 14.27
CA VAL A 306 -11.14 -11.32 14.60
C VAL A 306 -12.56 -10.80 14.85
N TYR A 307 -13.56 -11.25 14.07
CA TYR A 307 -14.94 -10.80 14.21
C TYR A 307 -15.77 -11.67 15.15
N ALA A 308 -15.29 -12.81 15.62
CA ALA A 308 -16.01 -13.66 16.58
C ALA A 308 -16.48 -12.91 17.86
N PRO A 309 -15.71 -11.98 18.44
CA PRO A 309 -16.18 -11.19 19.59
C PRO A 309 -17.37 -10.27 19.30
N TYR A 310 -17.70 -10.03 18.04
CA TYR A 310 -18.78 -9.14 17.58
C TYR A 310 -20.02 -9.88 17.08
N GLU A 311 -20.25 -11.10 17.58
CA GLU A 311 -21.37 -11.96 17.17
C GLU A 311 -22.74 -11.29 17.37
N GLN A 312 -22.88 -10.43 18.39
CA GLN A 312 -24.13 -9.69 18.62
C GLN A 312 -24.44 -8.65 17.56
N GLN A 313 -23.38 -8.00 17.02
CA GLN A 313 -23.46 -6.99 15.98
C GLN A 313 -23.61 -7.62 14.59
N MET A 314 -23.04 -8.80 14.40
CA MET A 314 -22.98 -9.51 13.12
C MET A 314 -23.27 -11.01 13.29
N PRO A 315 -24.52 -11.37 13.60
CA PRO A 315 -24.89 -12.76 13.88
C PRO A 315 -24.52 -13.70 12.73
N GLY A 316 -23.77 -14.78 13.04
CA GLY A 316 -23.35 -15.80 12.10
C GLY A 316 -22.22 -15.41 11.14
N MET A 317 -21.73 -14.16 11.17
CA MET A 317 -20.71 -13.70 10.19
C MET A 317 -19.39 -14.45 10.39
N ALA A 318 -18.91 -14.60 11.61
CA ALA A 318 -17.68 -15.33 11.91
C ALA A 318 -17.76 -16.80 11.43
N ALA A 319 -18.85 -17.47 11.68
CA ALA A 319 -19.09 -18.84 11.22
C ALA A 319 -19.15 -18.93 9.69
N ARG A 320 -19.81 -17.97 9.03
CA ARG A 320 -19.86 -17.87 7.56
C ARG A 320 -18.48 -17.70 6.95
N MET A 321 -17.64 -16.82 7.52
CA MET A 321 -16.26 -16.60 7.06
C MET A 321 -15.43 -17.87 7.18
N LEU A 322 -15.50 -18.59 8.30
CA LEU A 322 -14.77 -19.86 8.47
C LEU A 322 -15.25 -20.94 7.50
N ALA A 323 -16.56 -21.05 7.28
CA ALA A 323 -17.11 -21.99 6.30
C ALA A 323 -16.63 -21.66 4.89
N ALA A 324 -16.65 -20.38 4.50
CA ALA A 324 -16.16 -19.90 3.22
C ALA A 324 -14.66 -20.18 3.03
N SER A 325 -13.84 -19.94 4.07
CA SER A 325 -12.41 -20.28 4.08
C SER A 325 -12.16 -21.76 3.78
N LYS A 326 -12.86 -22.65 4.49
CA LYS A 326 -12.72 -24.10 4.31
C LYS A 326 -13.17 -24.57 2.92
N ALA A 327 -14.24 -24.00 2.37
CA ALA A 327 -14.71 -24.31 1.02
C ALA A 327 -13.70 -23.88 -0.05
N ALA A 328 -13.12 -22.70 0.09
CA ALA A 328 -12.06 -22.21 -0.83
C ALA A 328 -10.79 -23.06 -0.76
N TRP A 329 -10.38 -23.48 0.45
CA TRP A 329 -9.29 -24.42 0.65
C TRP A 329 -9.55 -25.76 -0.05
N GLN A 330 -10.75 -26.35 0.11
CA GLN A 330 -11.13 -27.59 -0.53
C GLN A 330 -11.10 -27.48 -2.06
N TRP A 331 -11.59 -26.36 -2.59
CA TRP A 331 -11.49 -26.09 -4.02
C TRP A 331 -10.04 -26.02 -4.49
N ALA A 332 -9.19 -25.31 -3.76
CA ALA A 332 -7.77 -25.20 -4.08
C ALA A 332 -7.04 -26.56 -4.05
N GLN A 333 -7.38 -27.43 -3.09
CA GLN A 333 -6.85 -28.80 -3.03
C GLN A 333 -7.25 -29.64 -4.25
N ALA A 334 -8.51 -29.49 -4.72
CA ALA A 334 -8.98 -30.16 -5.94
C ALA A 334 -8.40 -29.54 -7.22
N HIS A 335 -7.94 -28.28 -7.15
CA HIS A 335 -7.44 -27.48 -8.28
C HIS A 335 -6.09 -26.83 -7.91
N PRO A 336 -5.03 -27.60 -7.62
CA PRO A 336 -3.82 -27.07 -6.97
C PRO A 336 -2.90 -26.25 -7.90
N ARG A 337 -3.20 -26.16 -9.19
CA ARG A 337 -2.36 -25.50 -10.23
C ARG A 337 -3.18 -24.75 -11.26
N VAL A 338 -4.28 -24.14 -10.87
CA VAL A 338 -5.04 -23.25 -11.76
C VAL A 338 -4.43 -21.85 -11.63
N TYR A 339 -3.40 -21.60 -12.41
CA TYR A 339 -2.72 -20.32 -12.47
C TYR A 339 -3.52 -19.33 -13.32
N TYR A 340 -3.44 -18.04 -12.98
CA TYR A 340 -4.09 -17.01 -13.77
C TYR A 340 -3.51 -16.94 -15.18
N GLN A 341 -4.40 -16.85 -16.17
CA GLN A 341 -4.06 -16.61 -17.55
C GLN A 341 -4.90 -15.44 -18.05
N GLN A 342 -4.23 -14.35 -18.41
CA GLN A 342 -4.91 -13.14 -18.90
C GLN A 342 -5.70 -13.47 -20.17
N PRO A 343 -7.04 -13.28 -20.18
CA PRO A 343 -7.84 -13.40 -21.41
C PRO A 343 -7.37 -12.36 -22.44
N LYS A 344 -7.44 -12.70 -23.72
CA LYS A 344 -6.92 -11.84 -24.81
C LYS A 344 -7.63 -10.49 -24.92
N ASP A 345 -8.87 -10.43 -24.47
CA ASP A 345 -9.72 -9.25 -24.46
C ASP A 345 -9.70 -8.48 -23.14
N VAL A 346 -8.85 -8.90 -22.16
CA VAL A 346 -8.64 -8.21 -20.89
C VAL A 346 -7.23 -7.65 -20.84
N SER A 347 -7.07 -6.36 -20.56
CA SER A 347 -5.77 -5.67 -20.48
C SER A 347 -5.50 -5.01 -19.15
N THR A 348 -6.30 -5.28 -18.10
CA THR A 348 -6.10 -4.77 -16.73
C THR A 348 -5.08 -5.60 -15.96
N GLY A 349 -4.65 -5.17 -14.76
CA GLY A 349 -3.64 -5.84 -13.96
C GLY A 349 -3.84 -7.35 -13.83
N GLU A 350 -2.76 -8.12 -13.86
CA GLU A 350 -2.83 -9.58 -13.87
C GLU A 350 -2.80 -10.18 -12.47
N TYR A 351 -1.90 -9.74 -11.60
CA TYR A 351 -1.63 -10.35 -10.29
C TYR A 351 -1.50 -11.88 -10.36
N GLY A 352 -0.86 -12.34 -11.45
CA GLY A 352 -0.67 -13.77 -11.70
C GLY A 352 0.50 -14.31 -10.88
N ASP A 353 0.27 -15.47 -10.25
CA ASP A 353 1.29 -16.23 -9.55
C ASP A 353 1.46 -17.61 -10.17
N LYS A 354 2.68 -18.11 -10.21
CA LYS A 354 3.05 -19.41 -10.79
C LYS A 354 3.54 -20.40 -9.73
N ASP A 355 3.77 -19.96 -8.49
CA ASP A 355 4.08 -20.77 -7.33
C ASP A 355 3.12 -20.42 -6.20
N VAL A 356 2.15 -21.30 -5.97
CA VAL A 356 1.13 -21.12 -4.94
C VAL A 356 1.42 -21.95 -3.68
N SER A 357 2.65 -22.43 -3.53
CA SER A 357 3.05 -23.24 -2.37
C SER A 357 3.05 -22.44 -1.07
N ASP A 358 3.35 -21.17 -1.16
CA ASP A 358 3.34 -20.25 -0.02
C ASP A 358 1.93 -19.82 0.36
N GLU A 359 1.00 -19.67 -0.58
CA GLU A 359 -0.42 -19.45 -0.27
C GLU A 359 -1.03 -20.67 0.42
N PHE A 360 -0.71 -21.91 0.01
CA PHE A 360 -1.10 -23.11 0.76
C PHE A 360 -0.56 -23.06 2.19
N GLY A 361 0.72 -22.69 2.36
CA GLY A 361 1.33 -22.52 3.67
C GLY A 361 0.62 -21.49 4.53
N TRP A 362 0.31 -20.34 3.96
CA TRP A 362 -0.35 -19.25 4.69
C TRP A 362 -1.80 -19.58 5.04
N ALA A 363 -2.59 -20.09 4.10
CA ALA A 363 -3.97 -20.48 4.35
C ALA A 363 -4.07 -21.57 5.43
N ALA A 364 -3.17 -22.56 5.39
CA ALA A 364 -3.10 -23.61 6.41
C ALA A 364 -2.70 -23.03 7.78
N ALA A 365 -1.74 -22.08 7.84
CA ALA A 365 -1.37 -21.41 9.09
C ALA A 365 -2.54 -20.64 9.71
N GLU A 366 -3.29 -19.89 8.90
CA GLU A 366 -4.46 -19.13 9.39
C GLU A 366 -5.59 -20.04 9.88
N LEU A 367 -5.86 -21.13 9.16
CA LEU A 367 -6.82 -22.15 9.59
C LEU A 367 -6.37 -22.83 10.89
N PHE A 368 -5.07 -23.11 11.05
CA PHE A 368 -4.52 -23.65 12.28
C PHE A 368 -4.70 -22.69 13.46
N VAL A 369 -4.28 -21.44 13.30
CA VAL A 369 -4.42 -20.41 14.35
C VAL A 369 -5.89 -20.24 14.76
N THR A 370 -6.82 -20.27 13.79
CA THR A 370 -8.24 -20.03 14.03
C THR A 370 -8.94 -21.23 14.67
N THR A 371 -8.59 -22.46 14.28
CA THR A 371 -9.34 -23.67 14.70
C THR A 371 -8.63 -24.49 15.77
N GLY A 372 -7.31 -24.37 15.91
CA GLY A 372 -6.49 -25.21 16.75
C GLY A 372 -6.34 -26.66 16.25
N ASP A 373 -6.86 -26.99 15.07
CA ASP A 373 -6.75 -28.35 14.52
C ASP A 373 -5.35 -28.61 13.94
N ALA A 374 -4.65 -29.57 14.54
CA ALA A 374 -3.28 -29.96 14.17
C ALA A 374 -3.13 -30.41 12.70
N ALA A 375 -4.21 -30.85 12.06
CA ALA A 375 -4.19 -31.24 10.66
C ALA A 375 -3.77 -30.06 9.75
N TRP A 376 -4.16 -28.83 10.11
CA TRP A 376 -3.77 -27.63 9.37
C TRP A 376 -2.27 -27.32 9.50
N TYR A 377 -1.70 -27.44 10.71
CA TYR A 377 -0.25 -27.23 10.88
C TYR A 377 0.56 -28.27 10.11
N LYS A 378 0.08 -29.51 10.05
CA LYS A 378 0.69 -30.54 9.20
C LYS A 378 0.57 -30.18 7.71
N ALA A 379 -0.58 -29.67 7.26
CA ALA A 379 -0.80 -29.25 5.87
C ALA A 379 0.08 -28.06 5.46
N MET A 380 0.41 -27.16 6.40
CA MET A 380 1.34 -26.05 6.17
C MET A 380 2.73 -26.50 5.73
N ASN A 381 3.16 -27.72 6.11
CA ASN A 381 4.52 -28.20 5.87
C ASN A 381 5.62 -27.24 6.37
N ALA A 382 5.48 -26.77 7.60
CA ALA A 382 6.30 -25.74 8.23
C ALA A 382 7.83 -25.92 8.04
N PRO A 383 8.42 -27.14 8.10
CA PRO A 383 9.86 -27.31 7.87
C PRO A 383 10.32 -26.87 6.47
N ALA A 384 9.52 -27.09 5.44
CA ALA A 384 9.86 -26.71 4.06
C ALA A 384 9.61 -25.22 3.76
N LEU A 385 8.68 -24.57 4.50
CA LEU A 385 8.32 -23.17 4.29
C LEU A 385 9.38 -22.25 4.90
N GLN A 386 10.13 -21.51 4.08
CA GLN A 386 11.07 -20.50 4.56
C GLN A 386 10.34 -19.20 4.90
N ALA A 387 10.94 -18.33 5.73
CA ALA A 387 10.42 -16.99 5.95
C ALA A 387 10.98 -16.02 4.91
N SER A 388 10.15 -15.08 4.44
CA SER A 388 10.52 -14.01 3.51
C SER A 388 9.81 -12.70 3.88
N VAL A 389 10.29 -11.57 3.34
CA VAL A 389 9.54 -10.31 3.38
C VAL A 389 8.31 -10.47 2.49
N PRO A 390 7.09 -10.21 3.00
CA PRO A 390 5.89 -10.47 2.22
C PRO A 390 5.67 -9.44 1.10
N SER A 391 5.03 -9.91 0.03
CA SER A 391 4.43 -9.14 -1.05
C SER A 391 3.14 -9.82 -1.50
N TRP A 392 2.43 -9.27 -2.48
CA TRP A 392 1.23 -9.94 -3.01
C TRP A 392 1.54 -11.28 -3.68
N ALA A 393 2.74 -11.44 -4.24
CA ALA A 393 3.20 -12.66 -4.92
C ALA A 393 4.11 -13.53 -4.02
N GLU A 394 4.32 -13.17 -2.77
CA GLU A 394 5.18 -13.88 -1.83
C GLU A 394 4.60 -13.74 -0.43
N VAL A 395 3.76 -14.68 -0.03
CA VAL A 395 2.95 -14.58 1.19
C VAL A 395 3.44 -15.46 2.34
N ARG A 396 4.51 -16.24 2.17
CA ARG A 396 5.01 -17.15 3.24
C ARG A 396 5.37 -16.41 4.53
N GLY A 397 5.83 -15.16 4.43
CA GLY A 397 6.10 -14.31 5.59
C GLY A 397 4.87 -14.07 6.45
N LEU A 398 3.67 -13.96 5.84
CA LEU A 398 2.40 -13.75 6.55
C LEU A 398 2.06 -14.95 7.45
N ALA A 399 2.30 -16.18 6.97
CA ALA A 399 2.13 -17.40 7.76
C ALA A 399 2.97 -17.36 9.04
N TRP A 400 4.25 -17.00 8.91
CA TRP A 400 5.17 -16.96 10.05
C TRP A 400 4.85 -15.84 11.02
N MET A 401 4.42 -14.65 10.53
CA MET A 401 3.99 -13.55 11.39
C MET A 401 2.74 -13.90 12.19
N SER A 402 1.75 -14.58 11.58
CA SER A 402 0.57 -15.05 12.31
C SER A 402 0.91 -16.09 13.38
N LEU A 403 1.73 -17.08 13.05
CA LEU A 403 2.19 -18.07 14.02
C LEU A 403 3.00 -17.42 15.16
N ALA A 404 3.86 -16.45 14.84
CA ALA A 404 4.65 -15.74 15.85
C ALA A 404 3.79 -14.91 16.80
N ARG A 405 2.74 -14.23 16.28
CA ARG A 405 1.76 -13.46 17.05
C ARG A 405 1.05 -14.32 18.07
N HIS A 406 0.64 -15.51 17.68
CA HIS A 406 -0.11 -16.45 18.50
C HIS A 406 0.72 -17.52 19.20
N ARG A 407 2.06 -17.47 19.07
CA ARG A 407 3.00 -18.53 19.50
C ARG A 407 2.72 -19.08 20.91
N ASP A 408 2.43 -18.19 21.84
CA ASP A 408 2.29 -18.58 23.25
C ASP A 408 0.96 -19.32 23.52
N THR A 409 -0.06 -19.10 22.71
CA THR A 409 -1.37 -19.73 22.79
C THR A 409 -1.55 -20.95 21.88
N LEU A 410 -0.63 -21.16 20.91
CA LEU A 410 -0.67 -22.33 20.04
C LEU A 410 -0.52 -23.63 20.84
N ASN A 411 -1.25 -24.66 20.42
CA ASN A 411 -1.18 -26.01 21.03
C ASN A 411 0.13 -26.74 20.68
N ALA A 412 0.31 -27.95 21.21
CA ALA A 412 1.54 -28.75 21.09
C ALA A 412 1.87 -29.23 19.66
N ALA A 413 0.97 -29.06 18.68
CA ALA A 413 1.26 -29.39 17.28
C ALA A 413 2.24 -28.40 16.65
N ALA A 414 2.29 -27.16 17.15
CA ALA A 414 3.17 -26.12 16.63
C ALA A 414 4.61 -26.26 17.14
N ASP A 415 5.57 -26.27 16.25
CA ASP A 415 6.99 -26.13 16.60
C ASP A 415 7.30 -24.66 16.92
N LYS A 416 7.15 -24.31 18.21
CA LYS A 416 7.38 -22.94 18.71
C LYS A 416 8.82 -22.46 18.55
N ALA A 417 9.80 -23.40 18.55
CA ALA A 417 11.21 -23.08 18.35
C ALA A 417 11.48 -22.74 16.87
N LEU A 418 10.92 -23.50 15.94
CA LEU A 418 11.01 -23.21 14.52
C LEU A 418 10.38 -21.86 14.18
N ILE A 419 9.19 -21.57 14.73
CA ILE A 419 8.51 -20.27 14.54
C ILE A 419 9.42 -19.13 14.98
N ALA A 420 9.99 -19.23 16.18
CA ALA A 420 10.91 -18.21 16.70
C ALA A 420 12.15 -18.04 15.80
N SER A 421 12.75 -19.15 15.37
CA SER A 421 13.95 -19.16 14.52
C SER A 421 13.69 -18.51 13.16
N ARG A 422 12.54 -18.78 12.51
CA ARG A 422 12.20 -18.21 11.19
C ARG A 422 12.12 -16.69 11.23
N ILE A 423 11.41 -16.13 12.22
CA ILE A 423 11.26 -14.68 12.37
C ILE A 423 12.57 -14.03 12.81
N ASP A 424 13.29 -14.60 13.79
CA ASP A 424 14.55 -14.02 14.28
C ASP A 424 15.64 -14.02 13.20
N THR A 425 15.76 -15.09 12.42
CA THR A 425 16.75 -15.19 11.33
C THR A 425 16.50 -14.12 10.26
N LEU A 426 15.25 -13.95 9.83
CA LEU A 426 14.91 -12.94 8.84
C LEU A 426 15.11 -11.52 9.39
N SER A 427 14.67 -11.27 10.62
CA SER A 427 14.86 -9.97 11.30
C SER A 427 16.33 -9.62 11.48
N ALA A 428 17.17 -10.60 11.85
CA ALA A 428 18.61 -10.41 12.00
C ALA A 428 19.29 -10.04 10.67
N SER A 429 18.85 -10.66 9.56
CA SER A 429 19.35 -10.34 8.22
C SER A 429 19.00 -8.90 7.82
N LEU A 430 17.76 -8.48 8.04
CA LEU A 430 17.30 -7.11 7.76
C LEU A 430 18.04 -6.07 8.62
N ALA A 431 18.20 -6.34 9.91
CA ALA A 431 18.94 -5.47 10.82
C ALA A 431 20.43 -5.37 10.44
N ALA A 432 21.03 -6.45 9.95
CA ALA A 432 22.41 -6.43 9.44
C ALA A 432 22.56 -5.58 8.18
N GLY A 433 21.57 -5.61 7.27
CA GLY A 433 21.48 -4.74 6.11
C GLY A 433 21.37 -3.26 6.51
N TRP A 434 20.45 -2.95 7.44
CA TRP A 434 20.28 -1.61 8.00
C TRP A 434 21.58 -1.01 8.55
N LYS A 435 22.35 -1.78 9.32
CA LYS A 435 23.63 -1.32 9.90
C LYS A 435 24.70 -0.99 8.86
N LYS A 436 24.62 -1.58 7.66
CA LYS A 436 25.57 -1.35 6.56
C LYS A 436 25.14 -0.22 5.63
N SER A 437 23.89 0.20 5.69
CA SER A 437 23.32 1.21 4.80
C SER A 437 23.87 2.60 5.07
N ALA A 438 24.34 3.27 4.04
CA ALA A 438 24.78 4.68 4.12
C ALA A 438 23.64 5.63 4.50
N TYR A 439 22.40 5.31 4.13
CA TYR A 439 21.20 6.04 4.51
C TYR A 439 20.59 5.58 5.84
N GLY A 440 21.18 4.53 6.47
CA GLY A 440 20.64 3.95 7.69
C GLY A 440 19.23 3.39 7.52
N ILE A 441 18.95 2.72 6.42
CA ILE A 441 17.67 2.07 6.09
C ILE A 441 17.88 0.59 5.79
N PRO A 442 16.90 -0.29 6.01
CA PRO A 442 17.09 -1.73 5.78
C PRO A 442 17.14 -2.12 4.31
N MET A 443 16.69 -1.26 3.39
CA MET A 443 16.62 -1.55 1.95
C MET A 443 18.00 -1.78 1.32
N GLN A 444 18.03 -2.74 0.41
CA GLN A 444 19.17 -3.08 -0.43
C GLN A 444 18.87 -2.69 -1.90
N PRO A 445 19.86 -2.62 -2.81
CA PRO A 445 19.62 -2.27 -4.21
C PRO A 445 18.56 -3.11 -4.92
N ALA A 446 18.42 -4.38 -4.57
CA ALA A 446 17.40 -5.29 -5.13
C ALA A 446 15.97 -5.00 -4.65
N ASP A 447 15.80 -4.22 -3.60
CA ASP A 447 14.49 -3.88 -3.02
C ASP A 447 13.80 -2.71 -3.75
N TYR A 448 14.53 -2.01 -4.63
CA TYR A 448 13.98 -0.93 -5.46
C TYR A 448 13.23 -1.50 -6.66
N VAL A 449 12.11 -2.13 -6.38
CA VAL A 449 11.17 -2.70 -7.36
C VAL A 449 9.89 -1.86 -7.45
N TRP A 450 8.97 -2.20 -8.33
CA TRP A 450 7.64 -1.59 -8.36
C TRP A 450 6.96 -1.77 -7.01
N GLY A 451 6.63 -0.66 -6.32
CA GLY A 451 6.14 -0.67 -4.94
C GLY A 451 7.25 -0.68 -3.88
N SER A 452 8.44 -0.17 -4.18
CA SER A 452 9.60 -0.16 -3.26
C SER A 452 9.33 0.50 -1.90
N SER A 453 8.43 1.48 -1.84
CA SER A 453 7.98 2.07 -0.55
C SER A 453 7.32 1.03 0.35
N ALA A 454 6.51 0.12 -0.24
CA ALA A 454 5.90 -0.97 0.50
C ALA A 454 6.91 -2.05 0.90
N VAL A 455 7.95 -2.29 0.10
CA VAL A 455 9.03 -3.22 0.50
C VAL A 455 9.68 -2.76 1.79
N ALA A 456 10.02 -1.46 1.91
CA ALA A 456 10.59 -0.90 3.15
C ALA A 456 9.68 -1.12 4.36
N LEU A 457 8.36 -0.94 4.18
CA LEU A 457 7.38 -1.10 5.25
C LEU A 457 7.11 -2.59 5.57
N ASN A 458 7.10 -3.48 4.58
CA ASN A 458 6.96 -4.92 4.83
C ASN A 458 8.19 -5.49 5.55
N GLN A 459 9.41 -5.00 5.24
CA GLN A 459 10.61 -5.28 6.03
C GLN A 459 10.46 -4.81 7.47
N ALA A 460 9.91 -3.60 7.67
CA ALA A 460 9.64 -3.06 8.99
C ALA A 460 8.60 -3.89 9.76
N MET A 461 7.56 -4.43 9.11
CA MET A 461 6.60 -5.35 9.75
C MET A 461 7.30 -6.59 10.30
N VAL A 462 8.17 -7.24 9.52
CA VAL A 462 8.95 -8.40 9.96
C VAL A 462 9.81 -8.04 11.18
N LEU A 463 10.50 -6.90 11.13
CA LEU A 463 11.35 -6.41 12.23
C LEU A 463 10.55 -6.12 13.51
N LEU A 464 9.33 -5.59 13.41
CA LEU A 464 8.45 -5.40 14.57
C LEU A 464 8.03 -6.73 15.20
N HIS A 465 7.73 -7.77 14.41
CA HIS A 465 7.50 -9.12 14.92
C HIS A 465 8.74 -9.68 15.60
N GLY A 466 9.93 -9.51 15.01
CA GLY A 466 11.20 -9.88 15.61
C GLY A 466 11.45 -9.18 16.96
N TYR A 467 11.17 -7.88 17.03
CA TYR A 467 11.27 -7.12 18.27
C TYR A 467 10.31 -7.61 19.36
N ARG A 468 9.05 -7.84 19.02
CA ARG A 468 8.04 -8.36 19.97
C ARG A 468 8.42 -9.72 20.54
N MET A 469 9.10 -10.56 19.76
CA MET A 469 9.54 -11.87 20.19
C MET A 469 10.82 -11.87 21.02
N THR A 470 11.75 -10.93 20.75
CA THR A 470 13.13 -11.01 21.26
C THR A 470 13.54 -9.82 22.12
N SER A 471 12.79 -8.72 22.05
CA SER A 471 13.14 -7.41 22.65
C SER A 471 14.48 -6.84 22.16
N LYS A 472 15.04 -7.34 21.04
CA LYS A 472 16.29 -6.79 20.47
C LYS A 472 16.04 -5.40 19.90
N ARG A 473 16.58 -4.38 20.56
CA ARG A 473 16.37 -2.97 20.20
C ARG A 473 16.72 -2.66 18.75
N ASP A 474 17.76 -3.28 18.19
CA ASP A 474 18.16 -3.11 16.80
C ASP A 474 17.01 -3.41 15.80
N TYR A 475 16.10 -4.32 16.14
CA TYR A 475 14.95 -4.62 15.28
C TYR A 475 13.92 -3.50 15.28
N LEU A 476 13.66 -2.90 16.44
CA LEU A 476 12.76 -1.75 16.53
C LEU A 476 13.36 -0.52 15.82
N ASP A 477 14.65 -0.26 16.00
CA ASP A 477 15.33 0.88 15.39
C ASP A 477 15.42 0.72 13.85
N ALA A 478 15.63 -0.51 13.35
CA ALA A 478 15.58 -0.81 11.92
C ALA A 478 14.16 -0.70 11.35
N ALA A 479 13.12 -1.08 12.11
CA ALA A 479 11.72 -0.89 11.71
C ALA A 479 11.36 0.59 11.63
N GLN A 480 11.76 1.38 12.64
CA GLN A 480 11.65 2.84 12.61
C GLN A 480 12.34 3.43 11.37
N ALA A 481 13.51 2.89 11.01
CA ALA A 481 14.26 3.34 9.84
C ALA A 481 13.50 3.10 8.52
N GLY A 482 12.73 2.02 8.41
CA GLY A 482 11.83 1.77 7.27
C GLY A 482 10.70 2.79 7.18
N LEU A 483 10.10 3.16 8.33
CA LEU A 483 9.10 4.22 8.39
C LEU A 483 9.70 5.59 8.05
N ASP A 484 10.88 5.90 8.57
CA ASP A 484 11.60 7.14 8.27
C ASP A 484 11.92 7.28 6.78
N TYR A 485 12.27 6.16 6.12
CA TYR A 485 12.46 6.14 4.66
C TYR A 485 11.18 6.55 3.93
N ALA A 486 10.05 5.96 4.29
CA ALA A 486 8.76 6.28 3.70
C ALA A 486 8.35 7.74 3.93
N LEU A 487 8.76 8.33 5.04
CA LEU A 487 8.40 9.69 5.46
C LEU A 487 9.47 10.75 5.18
N GLY A 488 10.51 10.45 4.36
CA GLY A 488 11.42 11.45 3.83
C GLY A 488 12.91 11.22 4.03
N ARG A 489 13.36 10.23 4.81
CA ARG A 489 14.78 9.87 4.92
C ARG A 489 15.21 8.99 3.75
N ASN A 490 15.12 9.53 2.55
CA ASN A 490 15.42 8.85 1.29
C ASN A 490 16.16 9.77 0.32
N ALA A 491 16.72 9.21 -0.75
CA ALA A 491 17.52 9.95 -1.72
C ALA A 491 16.71 10.94 -2.59
N VAL A 492 15.38 10.79 -2.65
CA VAL A 492 14.48 11.73 -3.31
C VAL A 492 14.14 12.91 -2.40
N GLY A 493 14.21 12.70 -1.08
CA GLY A 493 13.98 13.73 -0.06
C GLY A 493 12.54 14.19 0.05
N ILE A 494 11.58 13.29 -0.23
CA ILE A 494 10.14 13.52 -0.05
C ILE A 494 9.54 12.48 0.90
N SER A 495 8.50 12.85 1.63
CA SER A 495 7.59 11.86 2.19
C SER A 495 6.83 11.22 1.03
N PHE A 496 6.80 9.90 0.94
CA PHE A 496 6.02 9.21 -0.09
C PHE A 496 4.52 9.14 0.23
N VAL A 497 4.07 9.77 1.31
CA VAL A 497 2.66 9.75 1.74
C VAL A 497 1.98 11.07 1.35
N THR A 498 0.93 11.00 0.54
CA THR A 498 0.16 12.17 0.08
C THR A 498 -0.39 12.97 1.26
N GLY A 499 -0.19 14.29 1.24
CA GLY A 499 -0.66 15.21 2.27
C GLY A 499 0.16 15.21 3.57
N PHE A 500 1.26 14.44 3.67
CA PHE A 500 2.08 14.35 4.87
C PHE A 500 3.56 14.66 4.59
N GLY A 501 4.15 15.54 5.39
CA GLY A 501 5.50 16.06 5.22
C GLY A 501 5.51 17.45 4.59
N THR A 502 6.68 18.09 4.53
CA THR A 502 6.88 19.39 3.88
C THR A 502 6.93 19.27 2.36
N LYS A 503 7.30 18.08 1.87
CA LYS A 503 7.27 17.68 0.46
C LYS A 503 6.67 16.29 0.38
N SER A 504 5.58 16.16 -0.36
CA SER A 504 4.88 14.89 -0.59
C SER A 504 4.37 14.83 -2.03
N PRO A 505 3.97 13.66 -2.55
CA PRO A 505 3.42 13.53 -3.89
C PRO A 505 2.21 14.45 -4.07
N MET A 506 2.18 15.19 -5.18
CA MET A 506 1.10 16.09 -5.54
C MET A 506 0.27 15.60 -6.73
N HIS A 507 0.84 14.69 -7.53
CA HIS A 507 0.22 14.14 -8.73
C HIS A 507 0.35 12.61 -8.76
N PRO A 508 -0.19 11.88 -7.76
CA PRO A 508 -0.12 10.42 -7.75
C PRO A 508 -0.90 9.86 -8.94
N HIS A 509 -0.47 8.71 -9.47
CA HIS A 509 -1.27 7.95 -10.43
C HIS A 509 -2.47 7.33 -9.67
N HIS A 510 -3.49 8.17 -9.47
CA HIS A 510 -4.72 7.85 -8.75
C HIS A 510 -5.88 8.61 -9.39
N ARG A 511 -6.72 7.91 -10.14
CA ARG A 511 -7.80 8.52 -10.93
C ARG A 511 -8.67 9.50 -10.15
N PRO A 512 -9.15 9.18 -8.92
CA PRO A 512 -9.94 10.14 -8.16
C PRO A 512 -9.19 11.44 -7.86
N SER A 513 -7.90 11.37 -7.49
CA SER A 513 -7.09 12.57 -7.18
C SER A 513 -6.78 13.44 -8.39
N GLU A 514 -6.76 12.86 -9.60
CA GLU A 514 -6.46 13.60 -10.83
C GLU A 514 -7.72 14.14 -11.50
N ALA A 515 -8.88 13.51 -11.27
CA ALA A 515 -10.12 13.84 -11.96
C ALA A 515 -11.10 14.71 -11.15
N ASP A 516 -10.89 14.89 -9.85
CA ASP A 516 -11.80 15.61 -8.96
C ASP A 516 -11.70 17.15 -9.09
N GLY A 517 -10.67 17.65 -9.78
CA GLY A 517 -10.41 19.08 -9.95
C GLY A 517 -9.84 19.75 -8.68
N ILE A 518 -9.47 19.00 -7.67
CA ILE A 518 -8.87 19.49 -6.42
C ILE A 518 -7.34 19.42 -6.56
N ARG A 519 -6.64 20.52 -6.26
CA ARG A 519 -5.18 20.57 -6.38
C ARG A 519 -4.46 19.59 -5.44
N ALA A 520 -4.98 19.42 -4.23
CA ALA A 520 -4.39 18.48 -3.26
C ALA A 520 -4.90 17.06 -3.56
N PRO A 521 -4.03 16.04 -3.66
CA PRO A 521 -4.49 14.67 -3.80
C PRO A 521 -5.18 14.17 -2.53
N VAL A 522 -5.97 13.11 -2.65
CA VAL A 522 -6.53 12.39 -1.49
C VAL A 522 -5.41 12.05 -0.51
N PRO A 523 -5.50 12.48 0.77
CA PRO A 523 -4.41 12.29 1.72
C PRO A 523 -4.32 10.87 2.27
N GLY A 524 -3.12 10.49 2.74
CA GLY A 524 -2.88 9.24 3.44
C GLY A 524 -2.50 8.06 2.54
N TRP A 525 -2.39 8.24 1.24
CA TRP A 525 -1.89 7.23 0.33
C TRP A 525 -0.37 7.24 0.24
N ILE A 526 0.27 6.08 0.37
CA ILE A 526 1.68 5.94 0.01
C ILE A 526 1.80 5.60 -1.47
N VAL A 527 2.70 6.29 -2.17
CA VAL A 527 3.02 5.99 -3.58
C VAL A 527 4.09 4.91 -3.70
N GLY A 528 4.17 4.28 -4.87
CA GLY A 528 5.06 3.15 -5.15
C GLY A 528 6.52 3.36 -4.81
N GLY A 529 7.05 4.56 -5.00
CA GLY A 529 8.44 4.89 -4.69
C GLY A 529 9.42 4.59 -5.83
N PRO A 530 10.71 4.91 -5.63
CA PRO A 530 11.73 4.79 -6.67
C PRO A 530 11.97 3.36 -7.13
N GLN A 531 12.13 3.17 -8.46
CA GLN A 531 12.51 1.87 -9.02
C GLN A 531 13.17 2.05 -10.42
N PRO A 532 14.28 1.34 -10.71
CA PRO A 532 15.08 1.58 -11.91
C PRO A 532 14.51 0.97 -13.20
N ALA A 533 13.54 0.07 -13.12
CA ALA A 533 12.96 -0.59 -14.30
C ALA A 533 12.10 0.35 -15.15
N GLN A 534 11.50 1.42 -14.55
CA GLN A 534 10.82 2.50 -15.27
C GLN A 534 9.84 1.98 -16.34
N GLN A 535 8.95 1.03 -15.97
CA GLN A 535 8.09 0.31 -16.91
C GLN A 535 7.17 1.24 -17.73
N ASP A 536 6.81 2.40 -17.15
CA ASP A 536 5.97 3.44 -17.75
C ASP A 536 6.74 4.46 -18.63
N LYS A 537 8.05 4.33 -18.75
CA LYS A 537 8.90 5.30 -19.47
C LYS A 537 8.47 5.58 -20.92
N LYS A 538 7.80 4.62 -21.56
CA LYS A 538 7.30 4.79 -22.93
C LYS A 538 5.95 5.52 -22.97
N ASP A 539 5.18 5.42 -21.89
CA ASP A 539 3.82 5.92 -21.79
C ASP A 539 3.75 7.28 -21.08
N CYS A 540 4.78 7.60 -20.28
CA CYS A 540 4.87 8.86 -19.53
C CYS A 540 5.77 9.86 -20.27
N PRO A 541 5.26 11.05 -20.65
CA PRO A 541 6.05 12.08 -21.34
C PRO A 541 7.05 12.79 -20.43
N VAL A 542 6.93 12.63 -19.09
CA VAL A 542 7.84 13.22 -18.11
C VAL A 542 9.04 12.28 -17.91
N PRO A 543 10.27 12.72 -18.19
CA PRO A 543 11.44 11.87 -18.05
C PRO A 543 11.77 11.59 -16.59
N TYR A 544 12.20 10.37 -16.30
CA TYR A 544 12.78 10.05 -14.99
C TYR A 544 14.08 10.84 -14.77
N PRO A 545 14.26 11.46 -13.60
CA PRO A 545 15.44 12.30 -13.32
C PRO A 545 16.73 11.48 -13.19
N SER A 546 16.62 10.17 -12.96
CA SER A 546 17.75 9.28 -12.77
C SER A 546 17.38 7.83 -13.10
N ALA A 547 18.37 7.04 -13.52
CA ALA A 547 18.28 5.59 -13.64
C ALA A 547 18.80 4.87 -12.37
N LEU A 548 19.34 5.60 -11.39
CA LEU A 548 19.80 5.01 -10.14
C LEU A 548 18.62 4.54 -9.31
N PRO A 549 18.70 3.35 -8.70
CA PRO A 549 17.57 2.72 -8.00
C PRO A 549 16.84 3.65 -7.04
N ALA A 550 17.56 4.29 -6.12
CA ALA A 550 16.98 5.13 -5.07
C ALA A 550 16.53 6.53 -5.55
N ARG A 551 16.78 6.91 -6.81
CA ARG A 551 16.43 8.22 -7.38
C ARG A 551 15.47 8.14 -8.57
N SER A 552 15.10 6.95 -9.00
CA SER A 552 14.25 6.72 -10.17
C SER A 552 12.77 6.87 -9.78
N TYR A 553 12.33 8.12 -9.62
CA TYR A 553 10.99 8.51 -9.19
C TYR A 553 10.50 9.77 -9.92
N VAL A 554 9.23 9.80 -10.30
CA VAL A 554 8.56 10.95 -10.94
C VAL A 554 7.22 11.22 -10.24
N ASP A 555 7.04 12.43 -9.69
CA ASP A 555 5.75 12.88 -9.17
C ASP A 555 4.89 13.43 -10.32
N HIS A 556 4.23 12.53 -11.04
CA HIS A 556 3.30 12.86 -12.12
C HIS A 556 2.31 11.70 -12.32
N ALA A 557 1.06 12.03 -12.65
CA ALA A 557 -0.02 11.06 -12.84
C ALA A 557 0.23 10.04 -13.95
N CYS A 558 1.09 10.33 -14.93
CA CYS A 558 1.48 9.35 -15.95
C CYS A 558 2.39 8.24 -15.42
N SER A 559 3.10 8.48 -14.30
CA SER A 559 4.03 7.50 -13.74
C SER A 559 3.31 6.47 -12.86
N TYR A 560 2.74 5.43 -13.48
CA TYR A 560 2.17 4.31 -12.74
C TYR A 560 3.25 3.43 -12.08
N ALA A 561 4.45 3.38 -12.63
CA ALA A 561 5.51 2.52 -12.11
C ALA A 561 6.15 3.04 -10.81
N SER A 562 6.20 4.37 -10.58
CA SER A 562 6.83 4.93 -9.39
C SER A 562 5.89 5.76 -8.51
N ASN A 563 4.79 6.29 -9.06
CA ASN A 563 3.91 7.23 -8.37
C ASN A 563 2.45 6.75 -8.23
N GLU A 564 2.15 5.49 -8.54
CA GLU A 564 0.85 4.91 -8.29
C GLU A 564 0.62 4.69 -6.79
N VAL A 565 -0.64 4.70 -6.36
CA VAL A 565 -1.08 4.25 -5.05
C VAL A 565 -1.65 2.83 -5.17
N ALA A 566 -1.56 2.03 -4.09
CA ALA A 566 -2.21 0.72 -4.06
C ALA A 566 -2.57 0.31 -2.63
N ILE A 567 -3.65 -0.46 -2.49
CA ILE A 567 -4.15 -0.90 -1.18
C ILE A 567 -3.11 -1.73 -0.42
N ASN A 568 -2.38 -2.63 -1.09
CA ASN A 568 -1.35 -3.47 -0.48
C ASN A 568 -0.07 -2.71 -0.11
N TRP A 569 0.16 -1.53 -0.68
CA TRP A 569 1.25 -0.66 -0.27
C TRP A 569 0.88 0.19 0.94
N ASN A 570 -0.40 0.55 1.03
CA ASN A 570 -0.92 1.39 2.11
C ASN A 570 -1.11 0.61 3.43
N ALA A 571 -1.51 -0.64 3.36
CA ALA A 571 -1.73 -1.46 4.55
C ALA A 571 -0.50 -1.60 5.47
N PRO A 572 0.73 -1.86 4.97
CA PRO A 572 1.91 -1.88 5.82
C PRO A 572 2.25 -0.49 6.42
N LEU A 573 1.87 0.62 5.80
CA LEU A 573 1.98 1.95 6.44
C LEU A 573 1.10 2.04 7.69
N VAL A 574 -0.15 1.54 7.62
CA VAL A 574 -1.04 1.45 8.78
C VAL A 574 -0.41 0.62 9.89
N TYR A 575 0.08 -0.57 9.57
CA TYR A 575 0.67 -1.47 10.54
C TYR A 575 1.93 -0.89 11.20
N VAL A 576 2.87 -0.41 10.38
CA VAL A 576 4.20 0.04 10.87
C VAL A 576 4.09 1.34 11.66
N SER A 577 3.28 2.31 11.22
CA SER A 577 3.08 3.55 11.98
C SER A 577 2.42 3.29 13.34
N ALA A 578 1.46 2.36 13.40
CA ALA A 578 0.86 1.90 14.67
C ALA A 578 1.88 1.16 15.55
N GLY A 579 2.64 0.22 14.95
CA GLY A 579 3.61 -0.60 15.67
C GLY A 579 4.76 0.22 16.27
N VAL A 580 5.33 1.14 15.50
CA VAL A 580 6.36 2.06 16.01
C VAL A 580 5.80 2.95 17.12
N GLN A 581 4.57 3.47 16.93
CA GLN A 581 3.90 4.28 17.96
C GLN A 581 3.66 3.51 19.26
N ALA A 582 3.26 2.25 19.18
CA ALA A 582 2.92 1.43 20.34
C ALA A 582 4.13 0.81 21.05
N LEU A 583 5.18 0.46 20.31
CA LEU A 583 6.30 -0.33 20.82
C LEU A 583 7.52 0.50 21.18
N THR A 584 7.60 1.78 20.78
CA THR A 584 8.71 2.65 21.19
C THR A 584 8.60 2.97 22.67
N PRO A 585 9.63 2.65 23.48
CA PRO A 585 9.62 2.97 24.91
C PRO A 585 9.49 4.47 25.16
N ALA A 586 8.94 4.85 26.31
CA ALA A 586 9.01 6.24 26.76
C ALA A 586 10.48 6.66 26.95
N ALA A 587 10.79 7.94 26.72
CA ALA A 587 12.14 8.45 26.93
C ALA A 587 12.59 8.22 28.38
N GLY A 588 13.81 7.69 28.53
CA GLY A 588 14.40 7.45 29.87
C GLY A 588 14.08 6.07 30.47
N LYS A 589 13.47 5.17 29.74
CA LYS A 589 13.26 3.76 30.13
C LYS A 589 14.17 2.82 29.35
#